data_54e1dd9fb1a1a9127032a5a3ceafcfed
#
_entry.id   54e1dd9fb1a1a9127032a5a3ceafcfed
#
_cell.length_a   1.000
_cell.length_b   1.000
_cell.length_c   1.000
_cell.angle_alpha   90.00
_cell.angle_beta   90.00
_cell.angle_gamma   90.00
#
_symmetry.space_group_name_H-M   'P 1'
#
loop_
_entity.id
_entity.type
_entity.pdbx_description
1 polymer ?
#
loop_
_entity_poly.entity_id
_entity_poly.type
_entity_poly.pdbx_seq_one_letter_code
_entity_poly.pdbx_strand_id
1 'polypeptide(L)'
;TKLMEGAASARKAALELSFEENDALKYAAVRNILHAKGKSVEVLANYEPSLHYVSEWWKQLYGESEGKDQKGIFPASVDLTTDLHSMGQFIQDGSRIMYETVLNVEKSREEVMIGEEPVDLDGLNYLAGQTVDFVNKSAMNGTVLAHTDGNVPNLMVNIPEQNEFYLGELFYFFEFACGVSG
;
A
#
# COMPACT_ATOMS: atom_id res chain seq x y z
N THR A 1 -19.58 -7.77 -14.32
CA THR A 1 -19.21 -8.22 -12.97
C THR A 1 -18.82 -7.02 -12.12
N LYS A 2 -18.93 -7.12 -10.80
CA LYS A 2 -18.58 -6.03 -9.88
C LYS A 2 -17.14 -5.54 -10.07
N LEU A 3 -16.19 -6.42 -10.34
CA LEU A 3 -14.81 -6.04 -10.65
C LEU A 3 -14.74 -5.08 -11.87
N MET A 4 -15.43 -5.43 -12.96
CA MET A 4 -15.45 -4.59 -14.16
C MET A 4 -16.22 -3.28 -13.96
N GLU A 5 -17.21 -3.27 -13.08
CA GLU A 5 -17.94 -2.06 -12.69
C GLU A 5 -17.02 -1.11 -11.91
N GLY A 6 -16.20 -1.65 -10.99
CA GLY A 6 -15.19 -0.88 -10.27
C GLY A 6 -14.13 -0.29 -11.21
N ALA A 7 -13.57 -1.11 -12.10
CA ALA A 7 -12.61 -0.63 -13.11
C ALA A 7 -13.22 0.47 -14.01
N ALA A 8 -14.49 0.32 -14.41
CA ALA A 8 -15.19 1.33 -15.21
C ALA A 8 -15.44 2.63 -14.42
N SER A 9 -15.72 2.53 -13.12
CA SER A 9 -15.85 3.68 -12.21
C SER A 9 -14.54 4.47 -12.13
N ALA A 10 -13.45 3.78 -11.83
CA ALA A 10 -12.11 4.38 -11.75
C ALA A 10 -11.69 4.98 -13.10
N ARG A 11 -11.98 4.28 -14.23
CA ARG A 11 -11.73 4.81 -15.57
C ARG A 11 -12.45 6.13 -15.82
N LYS A 12 -13.73 6.21 -15.43
CA LYS A 12 -14.50 7.44 -15.58
C LYS A 12 -13.86 8.57 -14.77
N ALA A 13 -13.57 8.35 -13.51
CA ALA A 13 -12.89 9.32 -12.65
C ALA A 13 -11.53 9.75 -13.23
N ALA A 14 -10.70 8.80 -13.68
CA ALA A 14 -9.39 9.09 -14.25
C ALA A 14 -9.42 9.96 -15.52
N LEU A 15 -10.47 9.88 -16.31
CA LEU A 15 -10.60 10.62 -17.57
C LEU A 15 -11.37 11.96 -17.45
N GLU A 16 -12.20 12.10 -16.43
CA GLU A 16 -13.09 13.27 -16.27
C GLU A 16 -12.59 14.27 -15.21
N LEU A 17 -11.81 13.81 -14.23
CA LEU A 17 -11.33 14.67 -13.13
C LEU A 17 -10.14 15.53 -13.55
N SER A 18 -10.06 16.73 -12.98
CA SER A 18 -8.89 17.61 -13.08
C SER A 18 -7.71 16.99 -12.36
N PHE A 19 -6.50 17.49 -12.60
CA PHE A 19 -5.30 17.02 -11.89
C PHE A 19 -5.44 17.11 -10.36
N GLU A 20 -6.05 18.19 -9.87
CA GLU A 20 -6.26 18.45 -8.45
C GLU A 20 -7.20 17.46 -7.78
N GLU A 21 -8.06 16.79 -8.56
CA GLU A 21 -9.05 15.83 -8.07
C GLU A 21 -8.70 14.38 -8.44
N ASN A 22 -7.66 14.18 -9.28
CA ASN A 22 -7.29 12.88 -9.83
C ASN A 22 -6.10 12.28 -9.08
N ASP A 23 -6.38 11.38 -8.15
CA ASP A 23 -5.34 10.76 -7.32
C ASP A 23 -4.38 9.86 -8.11
N ALA A 24 -4.81 9.26 -9.23
CA ALA A 24 -3.92 8.46 -10.07
C ALA A 24 -2.89 9.33 -10.79
N LEU A 25 -3.28 10.53 -11.26
CA LEU A 25 -2.35 11.50 -11.83
C LEU A 25 -1.39 12.05 -10.77
N LYS A 26 -1.90 12.35 -9.56
CA LYS A 26 -1.05 12.79 -8.44
C LYS A 26 -0.04 11.71 -8.05
N TYR A 27 -0.50 10.47 -7.94
CA TYR A 27 0.39 9.34 -7.63
C TYR A 27 1.50 9.20 -8.67
N ALA A 28 1.17 9.21 -9.97
CA ALA A 28 2.16 9.18 -11.05
C ALA A 28 3.15 10.35 -10.96
N ALA A 29 2.66 11.57 -10.72
CA ALA A 29 3.50 12.75 -10.58
C ALA A 29 4.44 12.67 -9.36
N VAL A 30 3.94 12.22 -8.20
CA VAL A 30 4.75 12.09 -6.98
C VAL A 30 5.84 11.02 -7.17
N ARG A 31 5.53 9.88 -7.79
CA ARG A 31 6.52 8.84 -8.14
C ARG A 31 7.68 9.44 -8.95
N ASN A 32 7.38 10.18 -10.01
CA ASN A 32 8.39 10.82 -10.86
C ASN A 32 9.20 11.89 -10.09
N ILE A 33 8.56 12.68 -9.22
CA ILE A 33 9.26 13.65 -8.38
C ILE A 33 10.20 12.96 -7.40
N LEU A 34 9.77 11.86 -6.76
CA LEU A 34 10.59 11.08 -5.84
C LEU A 34 11.76 10.43 -6.58
N HIS A 35 11.54 9.89 -7.78
CA HIS A 35 12.60 9.33 -8.61
C HIS A 35 13.65 10.41 -8.98
N ALA A 36 13.21 11.59 -9.40
CA ALA A 36 14.10 12.71 -9.69
C ALA A 36 14.91 13.19 -8.47
N LYS A 37 14.40 12.93 -7.25
CA LYS A 37 15.10 13.18 -5.99
C LYS A 37 15.98 12.01 -5.53
N GLY A 38 16.19 11.00 -6.36
CA GLY A 38 17.06 9.84 -6.06
C GLY A 38 16.37 8.66 -5.36
N LYS A 39 15.04 8.66 -5.28
CA LYS A 39 14.30 7.52 -4.77
C LYS A 39 14.09 6.52 -5.92
N SER A 40 14.93 5.51 -6.00
CA SER A 40 14.95 4.53 -7.09
C SER A 40 14.23 3.22 -6.78
N VAL A 41 13.69 3.08 -5.58
CA VAL A 41 12.94 1.90 -5.12
C VAL A 41 11.60 2.34 -4.54
N GLU A 42 10.52 1.78 -5.04
CA GLU A 42 9.19 1.88 -4.44
C GLU A 42 8.82 0.56 -3.77
N VAL A 43 8.44 0.63 -2.50
CA VAL A 43 8.02 -0.53 -1.71
C VAL A 43 6.52 -0.46 -1.50
N LEU A 44 5.76 -1.35 -2.14
CA LEU A 44 4.34 -1.52 -1.85
C LEU A 44 4.19 -2.27 -0.53
N ALA A 45 3.73 -1.57 0.50
CA ALA A 45 3.54 -2.12 1.84
C ALA A 45 2.09 -2.56 2.03
N ASN A 46 1.87 -3.84 2.25
CA ASN A 46 0.56 -4.46 2.39
C ASN A 46 0.38 -4.99 3.82
N TYR A 47 -0.76 -4.65 4.45
CA TYR A 47 -1.14 -5.13 5.79
C TYR A 47 -2.27 -6.16 5.77
N GLU A 48 -2.75 -6.53 4.56
CA GLU A 48 -3.79 -7.52 4.35
C GLU A 48 -3.24 -8.72 3.60
N PRO A 49 -2.99 -9.88 4.24
CA PRO A 49 -2.37 -11.04 3.60
C PRO A 49 -3.08 -11.52 2.33
N SER A 50 -4.40 -11.29 2.25
CA SER A 50 -5.19 -11.62 1.06
C SER A 50 -4.88 -10.76 -0.17
N LEU A 51 -4.21 -9.61 0.00
CA LEU A 51 -3.73 -8.76 -1.08
C LEU A 51 -2.29 -9.08 -1.53
N HIS A 52 -1.66 -10.13 -0.99
CA HIS A 52 -0.31 -10.53 -1.38
C HIS A 52 -0.14 -10.62 -2.91
N TYR A 53 -1.05 -11.32 -3.60
CA TYR A 53 -0.95 -11.44 -5.06
C TYR A 53 -1.31 -10.17 -5.84
N VAL A 54 -1.95 -9.19 -5.21
CA VAL A 54 -2.08 -7.84 -5.78
C VAL A 54 -0.71 -7.16 -5.79
N SER A 55 0.07 -7.32 -4.74
CA SER A 55 1.45 -6.82 -4.68
C SER A 55 2.36 -7.49 -5.72
N GLU A 56 2.21 -8.80 -5.95
CA GLU A 56 2.95 -9.53 -7.00
C GLU A 56 2.57 -9.02 -8.41
N TRP A 57 1.27 -8.84 -8.69
CA TRP A 57 0.80 -8.26 -9.94
C TRP A 57 1.30 -6.82 -10.13
N TRP A 58 1.28 -6.01 -9.08
CA TRP A 58 1.76 -4.63 -9.11
C TRP A 58 3.25 -4.55 -9.46
N LYS A 59 4.07 -5.44 -8.92
CA LYS A 59 5.50 -5.54 -9.29
C LYS A 59 5.68 -5.87 -10.77
N GLN A 60 4.89 -6.80 -11.30
CA GLN A 60 4.91 -7.12 -12.72
C GLN A 60 4.49 -5.91 -13.56
N LEU A 61 3.38 -5.24 -13.22
CA LEU A 61 2.88 -4.08 -13.93
C LEU A 61 3.97 -3.00 -14.10
N TYR A 62 4.56 -2.56 -12.99
CA TYR A 62 5.57 -1.49 -13.02
C TYR A 62 6.93 -1.97 -13.54
N GLY A 63 7.36 -3.15 -13.16
CA GLY A 63 8.64 -3.71 -13.61
C GLY A 63 8.71 -3.88 -15.13
N GLU A 64 7.67 -4.42 -15.74
CA GLU A 64 7.62 -4.62 -17.20
C GLU A 64 7.31 -3.34 -17.97
N SER A 65 6.54 -2.42 -17.39
CA SER A 65 6.14 -1.20 -18.09
C SER A 65 7.21 -0.11 -18.04
N GLU A 66 7.83 0.12 -16.87
CA GLU A 66 8.77 1.23 -16.66
C GLU A 66 10.25 0.79 -16.67
N GLY A 67 10.57 -0.49 -16.44
CA GLY A 67 11.94 -1.01 -16.42
C GLY A 67 12.56 -1.10 -17.82
N LYS A 68 12.76 0.03 -18.49
CA LYS A 68 13.26 0.13 -19.88
C LYS A 68 14.39 1.15 -20.00
N ASP A 69 15.20 1.04 -21.03
CA ASP A 69 16.25 2.00 -21.35
C ASP A 69 17.22 2.28 -20.17
N GLN A 70 17.43 1.30 -19.30
CA GLN A 70 18.24 1.40 -18.08
C GLN A 70 17.70 2.43 -17.08
N LYS A 71 16.37 2.63 -17.07
CA LYS A 71 15.64 3.56 -16.23
C LYS A 71 14.52 2.83 -15.48
N GLY A 72 13.81 3.57 -14.68
CA GLY A 72 12.63 3.12 -13.92
C GLY A 72 12.88 3.04 -12.42
N ILE A 73 11.78 2.98 -11.70
CA ILE A 73 11.76 2.79 -10.24
C ILE A 73 11.63 1.28 -10.00
N PHE A 74 12.53 0.69 -9.20
CA PHE A 74 12.45 -0.73 -8.89
C PHE A 74 11.24 -1.04 -8.01
N PRO A 75 10.27 -1.85 -8.45
CA PRO A 75 9.09 -2.18 -7.67
C PRO A 75 9.40 -3.34 -6.71
N ALA A 76 9.33 -3.07 -5.43
CA ALA A 76 9.42 -4.07 -4.37
C ALA A 76 8.10 -4.15 -3.60
N SER A 77 7.89 -5.20 -2.81
CA SER A 77 6.75 -5.29 -1.91
C SER A 77 7.13 -5.95 -0.59
N VAL A 78 6.38 -5.64 0.46
CA VAL A 78 6.48 -6.25 1.79
C VAL A 78 5.09 -6.58 2.33
N ASP A 79 4.97 -7.71 3.00
CA ASP A 79 3.77 -8.10 3.73
C ASP A 79 3.97 -7.83 5.23
N LEU A 80 3.39 -6.76 5.69
CA LEU A 80 3.50 -6.33 7.08
C LEU A 80 2.30 -6.87 7.90
N THR A 81 2.51 -7.28 9.14
CA THR A 81 3.70 -7.05 10.01
C THR A 81 4.80 -8.14 9.87
N THR A 82 4.59 -9.17 9.06
CA THR A 82 5.56 -10.29 8.93
C THR A 82 6.96 -9.79 8.55
N ASP A 83 7.06 -8.92 7.55
CA ASP A 83 8.34 -8.41 7.05
C ASP A 83 8.96 -7.28 7.90
N LEU A 84 8.32 -6.86 9.00
CA LEU A 84 8.94 -5.90 9.93
C LEU A 84 10.24 -6.43 10.53
N HIS A 85 10.33 -7.75 10.78
CA HIS A 85 11.52 -8.39 11.33
C HIS A 85 12.55 -8.82 10.27
N SER A 86 12.29 -8.53 8.99
CA SER A 86 13.22 -8.78 7.88
C SER A 86 13.57 -7.46 7.17
N MET A 87 12.61 -6.86 6.50
CA MET A 87 12.81 -5.66 5.69
C MET A 87 12.62 -4.35 6.47
N GLY A 88 11.84 -4.37 7.56
CA GLY A 88 11.54 -3.16 8.33
C GLY A 88 12.79 -2.43 8.84
N GLN A 89 13.80 -3.15 9.31
CA GLN A 89 15.07 -2.56 9.74
C GLN A 89 15.78 -1.84 8.58
N PHE A 90 15.79 -2.44 7.38
CA PHE A 90 16.43 -1.82 6.22
C PHE A 90 15.66 -0.61 5.74
N ILE A 91 14.33 -0.66 5.75
CA ILE A 91 13.48 0.48 5.40
C ILE A 91 13.72 1.62 6.39
N GLN A 92 13.73 1.30 7.70
CA GLN A 92 13.91 2.29 8.77
C GLN A 92 15.28 2.96 8.76
N ASP A 93 16.37 2.22 8.54
CA ASP A 93 17.73 2.71 8.78
C ASP A 93 18.75 2.34 7.68
N GLY A 94 18.30 1.77 6.57
CA GLY A 94 19.14 1.44 5.41
C GLY A 94 19.35 2.62 4.46
N SER A 95 19.70 2.32 3.21
CA SER A 95 19.93 3.33 2.16
C SER A 95 18.68 4.16 1.87
N ARG A 96 18.80 5.48 1.80
CA ARG A 96 17.69 6.43 1.58
C ARG A 96 17.23 6.52 0.11
N ILE A 97 17.30 5.40 -0.62
CA ILE A 97 16.91 5.32 -2.04
C ILE A 97 15.45 4.91 -2.26
N MET A 98 14.70 4.62 -1.19
CA MET A 98 13.34 4.10 -1.27
C MET A 98 12.28 5.04 -0.69
N TYR A 99 11.04 4.77 -1.06
CA TYR A 99 9.82 5.30 -0.49
C TYR A 99 8.77 4.18 -0.44
N GLU A 100 7.73 4.36 0.33
CA GLU A 100 6.67 3.38 0.48
C GLU A 100 5.36 3.86 -0.11
N THR A 101 4.59 2.91 -0.65
CA THR A 101 3.17 3.05 -0.97
C THR A 101 2.40 2.05 -0.13
N VAL A 102 1.68 2.52 0.87
CA VAL A 102 0.95 1.71 1.85
C VAL A 102 -0.47 1.47 1.37
N LEU A 103 -0.88 0.21 1.26
CA LEU A 103 -2.28 -0.17 1.02
C LEU A 103 -3.03 -0.21 2.36
N ASN A 104 -3.98 0.69 2.54
CA ASN A 104 -4.84 0.75 3.72
C ASN A 104 -6.27 0.33 3.36
N VAL A 105 -6.72 -0.81 3.86
CA VAL A 105 -8.13 -1.21 3.78
C VAL A 105 -8.87 -0.59 4.97
N GLU A 106 -9.75 0.37 4.70
CA GLU A 106 -10.41 1.16 5.77
C GLU A 106 -11.35 0.32 6.61
N LYS A 107 -12.08 -0.63 5.98
CA LYS A 107 -13.02 -1.51 6.67
C LYS A 107 -12.63 -2.97 6.45
N SER A 108 -12.33 -3.67 7.53
CA SER A 108 -12.05 -5.11 7.51
C SER A 108 -13.28 -5.92 7.02
N ARG A 109 -13.03 -7.06 6.39
CA ARG A 109 -14.11 -7.97 5.92
C ARG A 109 -14.96 -8.52 7.06
N GLU A 110 -14.30 -8.84 8.16
CA GLU A 110 -14.91 -9.43 9.34
C GLU A 110 -14.36 -8.74 10.58
N GLU A 111 -15.18 -8.59 11.58
CA GLU A 111 -14.81 -8.05 12.88
C GLU A 111 -14.47 -9.21 13.83
N VAL A 112 -13.19 -9.41 14.09
CA VAL A 112 -12.71 -10.43 15.02
C VAL A 112 -12.27 -9.77 16.30
N MET A 113 -12.98 -10.07 17.40
CA MET A 113 -12.69 -9.53 18.73
C MET A 113 -11.63 -10.37 19.45
N ILE A 114 -10.70 -9.70 20.11
CA ILE A 114 -9.73 -10.35 20.99
C ILE A 114 -10.40 -10.64 22.33
N GLY A 115 -10.42 -11.92 22.72
CA GLY A 115 -10.97 -12.37 23.99
C GLY A 115 -10.02 -12.12 25.17
N GLU A 116 -10.56 -12.18 26.39
CA GLU A 116 -9.75 -12.20 27.60
C GLU A 116 -9.42 -13.65 27.98
N GLU A 117 -8.16 -13.95 28.25
CA GLU A 117 -7.74 -15.26 28.73
C GLU A 117 -7.77 -15.33 30.25
N PRO A 118 -8.25 -16.46 30.85
CA PRO A 118 -8.34 -16.62 32.31
C PRO A 118 -6.99 -16.50 33.05
N VAL A 119 -5.89 -16.81 32.32
CA VAL A 119 -4.53 -16.67 32.83
C VAL A 119 -3.73 -15.95 31.74
N ASP A 120 -3.31 -14.75 32.01
CA ASP A 120 -2.57 -13.87 31.09
C ASP A 120 -1.09 -14.33 30.95
N LEU A 121 -0.90 -15.47 30.28
CA LEU A 121 0.44 -16.09 30.14
C LEU A 121 1.36 -15.30 29.20
N ASP A 122 0.80 -14.63 28.22
CA ASP A 122 1.54 -13.85 27.22
C ASP A 122 1.55 -12.35 27.51
N GLY A 123 0.81 -11.90 28.54
CA GLY A 123 0.70 -10.49 28.91
C GLY A 123 -0.14 -9.65 27.96
N LEU A 124 -1.00 -10.27 27.13
CA LEU A 124 -1.76 -9.58 26.08
C LEU A 124 -3.23 -9.27 26.45
N ASN A 125 -3.69 -9.59 27.67
CA ASN A 125 -5.06 -9.29 28.11
C ASN A 125 -5.40 -7.78 28.04
N TYR A 126 -4.41 -6.89 27.98
CA TYR A 126 -4.65 -5.46 27.77
C TYR A 126 -5.28 -5.15 26.39
N LEU A 127 -5.20 -6.08 25.43
CA LEU A 127 -5.85 -5.98 24.11
C LEU A 127 -7.29 -6.53 24.12
N ALA A 128 -7.71 -7.20 25.18
CA ALA A 128 -9.05 -7.77 25.26
C ALA A 128 -10.13 -6.71 25.02
N GLY A 129 -11.13 -7.05 24.21
CA GLY A 129 -12.16 -6.12 23.79
C GLY A 129 -11.80 -5.22 22.60
N GLN A 130 -10.57 -5.28 22.11
CA GLN A 130 -10.18 -4.66 20.84
C GLN A 130 -10.41 -5.64 19.67
N THR A 131 -10.49 -5.11 18.45
CA THR A 131 -10.51 -5.95 17.25
C THR A 131 -9.09 -6.25 16.75
N VAL A 132 -8.92 -7.37 16.06
CA VAL A 132 -7.66 -7.68 15.36
C VAL A 132 -7.33 -6.57 14.35
N ASP A 133 -8.34 -6.03 13.66
CA ASP A 133 -8.18 -4.90 12.72
C ASP A 133 -7.62 -3.64 13.41
N PHE A 134 -8.10 -3.33 14.61
CA PHE A 134 -7.57 -2.21 15.40
C PHE A 134 -6.07 -2.38 15.71
N VAL A 135 -5.66 -3.59 16.08
CA VAL A 135 -4.24 -3.89 16.37
C VAL A 135 -3.40 -3.78 15.09
N ASN A 136 -3.89 -4.34 13.98
CA ASN A 136 -3.23 -4.27 12.67
C ASN A 136 -3.05 -2.82 12.19
N LYS A 137 -4.09 -2.00 12.26
CA LYS A 137 -4.04 -0.58 11.91
C LYS A 137 -3.16 0.25 12.85
N SER A 138 -3.14 -0.10 14.14
CA SER A 138 -2.22 0.53 15.09
C SER A 138 -0.77 0.24 14.73
N ALA A 139 -0.45 -0.99 14.34
CA ALA A 139 0.87 -1.37 13.85
C ALA A 139 1.21 -0.62 12.55
N MET A 140 0.28 -0.55 11.60
CA MET A 140 0.45 0.21 10.35
C MET A 140 0.77 1.68 10.63
N ASN A 141 -0.04 2.34 11.45
CA ASN A 141 0.14 3.76 11.75
C ASN A 141 1.47 4.03 12.46
N GLY A 142 1.86 3.16 13.41
CA GLY A 142 3.15 3.27 14.10
C GLY A 142 4.33 3.09 13.16
N THR A 143 4.25 2.13 12.23
CA THR A 143 5.28 1.87 11.22
C THR A 143 5.42 3.03 10.24
N VAL A 144 4.30 3.54 9.70
CA VAL A 144 4.28 4.70 8.79
C VAL A 144 4.92 5.92 9.46
N LEU A 145 4.57 6.19 10.72
CA LEU A 145 5.17 7.28 11.49
C LEU A 145 6.68 7.10 11.64
N ALA A 146 7.12 5.91 12.08
CA ALA A 146 8.53 5.61 12.29
C ALA A 146 9.34 5.74 11.00
N HIS A 147 8.86 5.18 9.88
CA HIS A 147 9.54 5.26 8.59
C HIS A 147 9.59 6.70 8.07
N THR A 148 8.51 7.48 8.25
CA THR A 148 8.47 8.91 7.89
C THR A 148 9.50 9.71 8.70
N ASP A 149 9.57 9.51 10.01
CA ASP A 149 10.59 10.13 10.88
C ASP A 149 12.01 9.70 10.48
N GLY A 150 12.16 8.48 9.94
CA GLY A 150 13.39 7.97 9.34
C GLY A 150 13.71 8.54 7.94
N ASN A 151 12.97 9.53 7.44
CA ASN A 151 13.11 10.11 6.09
C ASN A 151 12.81 9.13 4.95
N VAL A 152 11.91 8.20 5.16
CA VAL A 152 11.29 7.39 4.11
C VAL A 152 9.93 8.00 3.79
N PRO A 153 9.74 8.61 2.60
CA PRO A 153 8.43 9.12 2.19
C PRO A 153 7.39 7.99 2.13
N ASN A 154 6.19 8.26 2.62
CA ASN A 154 5.07 7.35 2.58
C ASN A 154 3.93 7.95 1.77
N LEU A 155 3.40 7.18 0.82
CA LEU A 155 2.15 7.42 0.14
C LEU A 155 1.11 6.45 0.71
N MET A 156 -0.14 6.87 0.83
CA MET A 156 -1.21 6.01 1.31
C MET A 156 -2.29 5.86 0.23
N VAL A 157 -2.60 4.63 -0.12
CA VAL A 157 -3.73 4.27 -1.00
C VAL A 157 -4.81 3.66 -0.13
N ASN A 158 -5.89 4.42 0.08
CA ASN A 158 -7.02 3.99 0.88
C ASN A 158 -8.02 3.21 0.02
N ILE A 159 -8.34 2.02 0.47
CA ILE A 159 -9.32 1.10 -0.13
C ILE A 159 -10.50 1.04 0.84
N PRO A 160 -11.71 1.51 0.50
CA PRO A 160 -12.82 1.59 1.43
C PRO A 160 -13.18 0.27 2.10
N GLU A 161 -13.22 -0.81 1.32
CA GLU A 161 -13.39 -2.18 1.82
C GLU A 161 -12.87 -3.20 0.80
N GLN A 162 -12.53 -4.39 1.26
CA GLN A 162 -12.01 -5.45 0.41
C GLN A 162 -13.16 -6.22 -0.27
N ASN A 163 -13.52 -5.78 -1.47
CA ASN A 163 -14.49 -6.47 -2.33
C ASN A 163 -14.11 -6.35 -3.81
N GLU A 164 -14.85 -7.03 -4.68
CA GLU A 164 -14.54 -7.09 -6.12
C GLU A 164 -14.62 -5.72 -6.79
N PHE A 165 -15.50 -4.84 -6.33
CA PHE A 165 -15.66 -3.50 -6.90
C PHE A 165 -14.41 -2.65 -6.64
N TYR A 166 -14.01 -2.51 -5.39
CA TYR A 166 -12.81 -1.74 -5.03
C TYR A 166 -11.51 -2.38 -5.50
N LEU A 167 -11.47 -3.71 -5.64
CA LEU A 167 -10.36 -4.36 -6.31
C LEU A 167 -10.27 -3.96 -7.79
N GLY A 168 -11.39 -3.85 -8.48
CA GLY A 168 -11.45 -3.34 -9.85
C GLY A 168 -11.00 -1.88 -9.97
N GLU A 169 -11.40 -1.03 -9.02
CA GLU A 169 -10.92 0.36 -8.94
C GLU A 169 -9.42 0.43 -8.72
N LEU A 170 -8.88 -0.39 -7.80
CA LEU A 170 -7.45 -0.45 -7.48
C LEU A 170 -6.60 -0.87 -8.70
N PHE A 171 -7.04 -1.89 -9.44
CA PHE A 171 -6.35 -2.31 -10.66
C PHE A 171 -6.30 -1.19 -11.68
N TYR A 172 -7.43 -0.57 -11.99
CA TYR A 172 -7.46 0.52 -12.97
C TYR A 172 -6.66 1.73 -12.50
N PHE A 173 -6.70 2.06 -11.22
CA PHE A 173 -5.91 3.13 -10.62
C PHE A 173 -4.40 2.94 -10.91
N PHE A 174 -3.86 1.76 -10.62
CA PHE A 174 -2.45 1.49 -10.85
C PHE A 174 -2.09 1.36 -12.34
N GLU A 175 -2.95 0.74 -13.16
CA GLU A 175 -2.72 0.66 -14.61
C GLU A 175 -2.70 2.05 -15.25
N PHE A 176 -3.65 2.91 -14.91
CA PHE A 176 -3.71 4.28 -15.43
C PHE A 176 -2.51 5.11 -14.94
N ALA A 177 -2.20 5.05 -13.66
CA ALA A 177 -1.04 5.75 -13.09
C ALA A 177 0.27 5.28 -13.72
N CYS A 178 0.43 3.97 -13.96
CA CYS A 178 1.59 3.40 -14.64
C CYS A 178 1.70 3.91 -16.08
N GLY A 179 0.59 3.92 -16.82
CA GLY A 179 0.56 4.44 -18.20
C GLY A 179 0.85 5.94 -18.33
N VAL A 180 0.62 6.71 -17.25
CA VAL A 180 0.94 8.15 -17.21
C VAL A 180 2.37 8.41 -16.74
N SER A 181 2.88 7.54 -15.85
CA SER A 181 4.21 7.67 -15.24
C SER A 181 5.34 7.31 -16.19
N GLY A 182 5.12 6.34 -17.10
CA GLY A 182 6.11 5.73 -18.01
C GLY A 182 6.46 6.47 -19.30
#